data_fdbbe0910e893411ed4bad1fa393cd78
#
_entry.id   fdbbe0910e893411ed4bad1fa393cd78
#
_cell.length_a   1.000
_cell.length_b   1.000
_cell.length_c   1.000
_cell.angle_alpha   90.00
_cell.angle_beta   90.00
_cell.angle_gamma   90.00
#
_symmetry.space_group_name_H-M   'P 1'
#
loop_
_entity.id
_entity.type
_entity.pdbx_description
1 polymer ?
#
loop_
_entity_poly.entity_id
_entity_poly.type
_entity_poly.pdbx_seq_one_letter_code
_entity_poly.pdbx_strand_id
1 'polypeptide(L)'
;MYRVTKTYGHDRGFSCAFRQWSSGTDCQYLHGYSLGFKVVLESPTLDVNNWVYDFGKFKFLESWLKKHFDHTLLVAKDDPELDLIKSLNNKACLLYTSPSPRDTA
;
A
#
# COMPACT_ATOMS: atom_id res chain seq x y z
N MET A 1 -17.92 -4.77 -20.06
CA MET A 1 -16.93 -4.18 -19.14
C MET A 1 -15.53 -4.56 -19.61
N TYR A 2 -14.69 -3.58 -19.80
CA TYR A 2 -13.30 -3.78 -20.19
C TYR A 2 -12.41 -3.63 -18.96
N ARG A 3 -11.29 -4.35 -18.93
CA ARG A 3 -10.43 -4.40 -17.75
C ARG A 3 -8.96 -4.36 -18.16
N VAL A 4 -8.16 -3.62 -17.40
CA VAL A 4 -6.70 -3.66 -17.50
C VAL A 4 -6.12 -3.94 -16.12
N THR A 5 -5.05 -4.71 -16.08
CA THR A 5 -4.38 -5.10 -14.84
C THR A 5 -2.91 -4.72 -14.90
N LYS A 6 -2.42 -4.12 -13.83
CA LYS A 6 -0.99 -3.83 -13.65
C LYS A 6 -0.54 -4.40 -12.32
N THR A 7 0.53 -5.18 -12.34
CA THR A 7 1.10 -5.78 -11.13
C THR A 7 2.46 -5.18 -10.84
N TYR A 8 2.64 -4.75 -9.59
CA TYR A 8 3.92 -4.34 -9.04
C TYR A 8 4.31 -5.41 -8.03
N GLY A 9 5.22 -6.31 -8.41
CA GLY A 9 5.58 -7.45 -7.59
C GLY A 9 6.55 -7.11 -6.46
N HIS A 10 6.84 -8.10 -5.64
CA HIS A 10 7.75 -7.96 -4.51
C HIS A 10 9.16 -7.54 -4.93
N ASP A 11 9.56 -7.87 -6.15
CA ASP A 11 10.84 -7.49 -6.74
C ASP A 11 10.97 -5.98 -6.96
N ARG A 12 9.87 -5.24 -6.94
CA ARG A 12 9.88 -3.77 -7.03
C ARG A 12 10.37 -3.10 -5.77
N GLY A 13 10.39 -3.83 -4.64
CA GLY A 13 11.01 -3.36 -3.43
C GLY A 13 10.21 -2.32 -2.65
N PHE A 14 8.90 -2.47 -2.56
CA PHE A 14 8.09 -1.63 -1.66
C PHE A 14 8.28 -2.12 -0.24
N SER A 15 9.28 -1.58 0.44
CA SER A 15 9.67 -2.00 1.78
C SER A 15 9.00 -1.14 2.82
N CYS A 16 8.23 -1.75 3.71
CA CYS A 16 7.56 -1.03 4.79
C CYS A 16 7.53 -1.86 6.06
N ALA A 17 7.16 -1.24 7.17
CA ALA A 17 6.94 -1.92 8.43
C ALA A 17 5.56 -1.56 8.97
N PHE A 18 4.90 -2.50 9.61
CA PHE A 18 3.65 -2.26 10.31
C PHE A 18 3.39 -3.35 11.35
N ARG A 19 2.34 -3.17 12.16
CA ARG A 19 1.91 -4.16 13.13
C ARG A 19 0.38 -4.23 13.19
N GLN A 20 -0.11 -5.37 13.63
CA GLN A 20 -1.52 -5.55 13.99
C GLN A 20 -1.62 -5.51 15.50
N TRP A 21 -1.75 -4.32 16.07
CA TRP A 21 -1.59 -4.09 17.50
C TRP A 21 -2.57 -4.89 18.37
N SER A 22 -3.74 -5.22 17.86
CA SER A 22 -4.79 -5.92 18.60
C SER A 22 -4.83 -7.42 18.33
N SER A 23 -3.86 -7.97 17.59
CA SER A 23 -3.94 -9.37 17.14
C SER A 23 -3.78 -10.40 18.25
N GLY A 24 -3.07 -10.05 19.33
CA GLY A 24 -2.74 -11.01 20.39
C GLY A 24 -1.75 -12.10 19.97
N THR A 25 -1.14 -11.95 18.80
CA THR A 25 -0.14 -12.86 18.23
C THR A 25 1.16 -12.12 17.98
N ASP A 26 2.15 -12.78 17.38
CA ASP A 26 3.40 -12.12 17.01
C ASP A 26 3.20 -10.95 16.04
N CYS A 27 2.07 -10.90 15.35
CA CYS A 27 1.71 -9.78 14.48
C CYS A 27 1.51 -8.45 15.22
N GLN A 28 1.39 -8.48 16.53
CA GLN A 28 1.34 -7.26 17.37
C GLN A 28 2.66 -6.49 17.37
N TYR A 29 3.76 -7.14 17.04
CA TYR A 29 5.07 -6.51 16.99
C TYR A 29 5.34 -5.93 15.62
N LEU A 30 6.17 -4.88 15.56
CA LEU A 30 6.56 -4.30 14.29
C LEU A 30 7.40 -5.30 13.49
N HIS A 31 6.99 -5.50 12.24
CA HIS A 31 7.71 -6.36 11.30
C HIS A 31 7.90 -5.62 9.98
N GLY A 32 9.00 -5.93 9.32
CA GLY A 32 9.25 -5.46 7.96
C GLY A 32 8.58 -6.35 6.93
N TYR A 33 8.08 -5.73 5.87
CA TYR A 33 7.40 -6.41 4.77
C TYR A 33 7.87 -5.89 3.44
N SER A 34 7.88 -6.77 2.44
CA SER A 34 8.04 -6.38 1.05
C SER A 34 6.67 -6.52 0.39
N LEU A 35 6.08 -5.39 0.02
CA LEU A 35 4.73 -5.36 -0.54
C LEU A 35 4.73 -5.51 -2.05
N GLY A 36 3.70 -6.16 -2.57
CA GLY A 36 3.35 -6.14 -3.98
C GLY A 36 1.95 -5.58 -4.13
N PHE A 37 1.65 -5.02 -5.30
CA PHE A 37 0.35 -4.43 -5.60
C PHE A 37 -0.16 -4.95 -6.93
N LYS A 38 -1.44 -5.27 -6.96
CA LYS A 38 -2.16 -5.57 -8.19
C LYS A 38 -3.25 -4.53 -8.36
N VAL A 39 -3.17 -3.77 -9.43
CA VAL A 39 -4.14 -2.71 -9.73
C VAL A 39 -5.00 -3.18 -10.89
N VAL A 40 -6.30 -3.17 -10.69
CA VAL A 40 -7.28 -3.56 -11.69
C VAL A 40 -8.15 -2.33 -11.98
N LEU A 41 -8.16 -1.90 -13.24
CA LEU A 41 -9.01 -0.79 -13.69
C LEU A 41 -10.05 -1.34 -14.65
N GLU A 42 -11.28 -0.91 -14.48
CA GLU A 42 -12.40 -1.33 -15.30
C GLU A 42 -13.11 -0.12 -15.89
N SER A 43 -13.63 -0.28 -17.12
CA SER A 43 -14.42 0.75 -17.77
C SER A 43 -15.49 0.08 -18.63
N PRO A 44 -16.72 0.65 -18.69
CA PRO A 44 -17.75 0.17 -19.61
C PRO A 44 -17.42 0.47 -21.05
N THR A 45 -16.51 1.43 -21.32
CA THR A 45 -16.12 1.86 -22.65
C THR A 45 -14.61 1.91 -22.79
N LEU A 46 -14.16 1.90 -24.05
CA LEU A 46 -12.75 2.15 -24.39
C LEU A 46 -12.59 3.58 -24.88
N ASP A 47 -11.39 4.14 -24.77
CA ASP A 47 -11.06 5.45 -25.28
C ASP A 47 -10.82 5.41 -26.82
N VAL A 48 -10.37 6.53 -27.37
CA VAL A 48 -10.14 6.66 -28.83
C VAL A 48 -9.04 5.71 -29.33
N ASN A 49 -8.16 5.24 -28.44
CA ASN A 49 -7.10 4.30 -28.78
C ASN A 49 -7.51 2.85 -28.49
N ASN A 50 -8.78 2.60 -28.11
CA ASN A 50 -9.27 1.31 -27.65
C ASN A 50 -8.59 0.84 -26.36
N TRP A 51 -8.24 1.78 -25.47
CA TRP A 51 -7.63 1.51 -24.18
C TRP A 51 -8.61 1.75 -23.03
N VAL A 52 -8.54 0.92 -22.00
CA VAL A 52 -9.18 1.20 -20.71
C VAL A 52 -8.44 2.31 -19.99
N TYR A 53 -7.12 2.27 -20.06
CA TYR A 53 -6.24 3.21 -19.38
C TYR A 53 -4.90 3.26 -20.11
N ASP A 54 -4.31 4.45 -20.19
CA ASP A 54 -2.99 4.62 -20.80
C ASP A 54 -1.90 4.06 -19.88
N PHE A 55 -1.20 3.01 -20.34
CA PHE A 55 -0.12 2.41 -19.56
C PHE A 55 0.99 3.40 -19.20
N GLY A 56 1.20 4.43 -20.00
CA GLY A 56 2.17 5.47 -19.69
C GLY A 56 1.87 6.21 -18.38
N LYS A 57 0.60 6.28 -18.00
CA LYS A 57 0.16 6.93 -16.76
C LYS A 57 0.43 6.08 -15.52
N PHE A 58 0.76 4.80 -15.68
CA PHE A 58 1.11 3.94 -14.55
C PHE A 58 2.41 4.37 -13.87
N LYS A 59 3.26 5.15 -14.53
CA LYS A 59 4.45 5.73 -13.88
C LYS A 59 4.06 6.66 -12.73
N PHE A 60 2.99 7.42 -12.90
CA PHE A 60 2.47 8.27 -11.83
C PHE A 60 2.01 7.42 -10.65
N LEU A 61 1.29 6.34 -10.92
CA LEU A 61 0.81 5.43 -9.89
C LEU A 61 1.97 4.75 -9.16
N GLU A 62 2.99 4.30 -9.88
CA GLU A 62 4.18 3.71 -9.28
C GLU A 62 4.89 4.70 -8.35
N SER A 63 5.04 5.94 -8.78
CA SER A 63 5.64 6.99 -7.95
C SER A 63 4.82 7.24 -6.69
N TRP A 64 3.50 7.25 -6.81
CA TRP A 64 2.59 7.41 -5.68
C TRP A 64 2.73 6.24 -4.69
N LEU A 65 2.78 5.00 -5.20
CA LEU A 65 2.96 3.82 -4.36
C LEU A 65 4.31 3.85 -3.64
N LYS A 66 5.38 4.24 -4.33
CA LYS A 66 6.70 4.37 -3.71
C LYS A 66 6.71 5.41 -2.61
N LYS A 67 6.08 6.55 -2.86
CA LYS A 67 6.02 7.63 -1.87
C LYS A 67 5.32 7.18 -0.58
N HIS A 68 4.26 6.39 -0.70
CA HIS A 68 3.41 6.04 0.44
C HIS A 68 3.74 4.70 1.07
N PHE A 69 4.35 3.78 0.33
CA PHE A 69 4.55 2.40 0.78
C PHE A 69 5.99 1.92 0.74
N ASP A 70 6.92 2.71 0.19
CA ASP A 70 8.33 2.32 0.15
C ASP A 70 9.13 3.12 1.17
N HIS A 71 9.90 2.40 1.99
CA HIS A 71 10.66 2.99 3.11
C HIS A 71 9.74 3.77 4.05
N THR A 72 8.58 3.22 4.34
CA THR A 72 7.57 3.87 5.16
C THR A 72 7.16 3.00 6.34
N LEU A 73 6.56 3.64 7.34
CA LEU A 73 5.94 2.98 8.46
C LEU A 73 4.43 3.15 8.33
N LEU A 74 3.71 2.03 8.26
CA LEU A 74 2.25 2.05 8.24
C LEU A 74 1.75 1.92 9.67
N VAL A 75 0.91 2.86 10.10
CA VAL A 75 0.44 2.91 11.48
C VAL A 75 -1.07 2.99 11.51
N ALA A 76 -1.70 2.12 12.30
CA ALA A 76 -3.14 2.18 12.51
C ALA A 76 -3.49 3.48 13.26
N LYS A 77 -4.55 4.15 12.82
CA LYS A 77 -5.01 5.38 13.48
C LYS A 77 -5.43 5.13 14.93
N ASP A 78 -5.90 3.93 15.22
CA ASP A 78 -6.36 3.51 16.54
C ASP A 78 -5.30 2.74 17.34
N ASP A 79 -4.05 2.72 16.88
CA ASP A 79 -2.95 2.10 17.61
C ASP A 79 -2.71 2.89 18.90
N PRO A 80 -2.78 2.23 20.09
CA PRO A 80 -2.56 2.93 21.35
C PRO A 80 -1.16 3.53 21.50
N GLU A 81 -0.18 3.06 20.72
CA GLU A 81 1.18 3.56 20.71
C GLU A 81 1.46 4.51 19.54
N LEU A 82 0.39 5.04 18.92
CA LEU A 82 0.52 5.86 17.71
C LEU A 82 1.52 7.02 17.89
N ASP A 83 1.40 7.76 18.99
CA ASP A 83 2.26 8.93 19.21
C ASP A 83 3.72 8.52 19.38
N LEU A 84 3.98 7.44 20.11
CA LEU A 84 5.33 6.91 20.28
C LEU A 84 5.92 6.47 18.95
N ILE A 85 5.15 5.73 18.16
CA ILE A 85 5.60 5.24 16.86
C ILE A 85 5.91 6.41 15.93
N LYS A 86 5.05 7.43 15.89
CA LYS A 86 5.27 8.62 15.07
C LYS A 86 6.50 9.40 15.53
N SER A 87 6.80 9.39 16.82
CA SER A 87 8.00 10.08 17.33
C SER A 87 9.29 9.39 16.92
N LEU A 88 9.24 8.08 16.69
CA LEU A 88 10.40 7.29 16.25
C LEU A 88 10.67 7.47 14.75
N ASN A 89 9.64 7.77 13.98
CA ASN A 89 9.75 7.94 12.54
C ASN A 89 9.19 9.31 12.14
N ASN A 90 10.10 10.27 11.95
CA ASN A 90 9.72 11.63 11.59
C ASN A 90 9.67 11.85 10.07
N LYS A 91 9.85 10.81 9.25
CA LYS A 91 9.94 10.96 7.80
C LYS A 91 8.66 10.55 7.09
N ALA A 92 8.27 9.30 7.18
CA ALA A 92 7.16 8.79 6.40
C ALA A 92 6.32 7.83 7.23
N CYS A 93 5.14 8.30 7.62
CA CYS A 93 4.13 7.48 8.27
C CYS A 93 2.86 7.56 7.47
N LEU A 94 2.34 6.41 7.07
CA LEU A 94 1.02 6.33 6.47
C LEU A 94 0.05 5.77 7.51
N LEU A 95 -1.01 6.52 7.81
CA LEU A 95 -2.04 6.09 8.74
C LEU A 95 -3.07 5.24 8.03
N TYR A 96 -3.51 4.19 8.69
CA TYR A 96 -4.58 3.33 8.18
C TYR A 96 -5.53 2.94 9.30
N THR A 97 -6.72 2.46 8.93
CA THR A 97 -7.69 1.94 9.90
C THR A 97 -7.59 0.42 9.98
N SER A 98 -8.01 -0.15 11.12
CA SER A 98 -8.17 -1.61 11.23
C SER A 98 -9.31 -2.08 10.31
N PRO A 99 -9.20 -3.26 9.69
CA PRO A 99 -8.07 -4.18 9.78
C PRO A 99 -6.83 -3.67 9.05
N SER A 100 -5.68 -4.29 9.34
CA SER A 100 -4.42 -4.00 8.67
C SER A 100 -4.55 -4.21 7.15
N PRO A 101 -3.80 -3.46 6.31
CA PRO A 101 -3.77 -3.70 4.87
C PRO A 101 -3.45 -5.15 4.49
N ARG A 102 -2.74 -5.85 5.35
CA ARG A 102 -2.37 -7.26 5.15
C ARG A 102 -3.58 -8.19 5.17
N ASP A 103 -4.62 -7.84 5.94
CA ASP A 103 -5.80 -8.69 6.14
C ASP A 103 -6.89 -8.43 5.11
N THR A 104 -6.75 -7.41 4.30
CA THR A 104 -7.68 -7.11 3.21
C THR A 104 -7.30 -7.97 2.01
N ALA A 105 -7.94 -9.09 1.90
CA ALA A 105 -7.70 -10.00 0.79
C ALA A 105 -8.48 -9.55 -0.46
#